data_d39018504503f4f696cb6e9c2a5296da
#
_entry.id   d39018504503f4f696cb6e9c2a5296da
#
_cell.length_a   1.000
_cell.length_b   1.000
_cell.length_c   1.000
_cell.angle_alpha   90.00
_cell.angle_beta   90.00
_cell.angle_gamma   90.00
#
_symmetry.space_group_name_H-M   'P 1'
#
loop_
_entity.id
_entity.type
_entity.pdbx_description
1 polymer ?
#
loop_
_entity_poly.entity_id
_entity_poly.type
_entity_poly.pdbx_seq_one_letter_code
_entity_poly.pdbx_strand_id
1 'polypeptide(L)'
;MTPSRRNRLLIVAFSALLVVGGIVAKVHVEGVRSLEEADAAWDKGDMDRAQLLYLRAGRWYLPWGSVREHAAARLLTLARNRLETHDWSGAVSAFDDVRALYYGSSSLARAGGDTLDTANREMAAALAGWKRADGAPESQEALQDRYLAQLTVQDVPSPLWSLVMGLSLLGWIGALGVFAWRFDTLHRRWPWIAASAVLFVLWTLSLHFMGP
;
A
#
# COMPACT_ATOMS: atom_id res chain seq x y z
N MET A 1 36.50 -25.58 -17.04
CA MET A 1 35.72 -24.80 -18.03
C MET A 1 35.05 -23.63 -17.31
N THR A 2 35.54 -22.43 -17.50
CA THR A 2 34.88 -21.22 -16.93
C THR A 2 33.65 -20.87 -17.78
N PRO A 3 32.45 -20.72 -17.17
CA PRO A 3 31.25 -20.38 -17.93
C PRO A 3 31.44 -19.04 -18.65
N SER A 4 31.00 -18.99 -19.93
CA SER A 4 31.09 -17.75 -20.73
C SER A 4 30.35 -16.62 -20.03
N ARG A 5 30.75 -15.36 -20.25
CA ARG A 5 30.11 -14.17 -19.65
C ARG A 5 28.59 -14.16 -19.86
N ARG A 6 28.13 -14.64 -21.03
CA ARG A 6 26.71 -14.79 -21.37
C ARG A 6 25.99 -15.79 -20.46
N ASN A 7 26.61 -16.93 -20.15
CA ASN A 7 26.00 -17.94 -19.26
C ASN A 7 25.86 -17.44 -17.82
N ARG A 8 26.85 -16.66 -17.33
CA ARG A 8 26.75 -16.06 -15.98
C ARG A 8 25.61 -15.04 -15.91
N LEU A 9 25.42 -14.19 -16.94
CA LEU A 9 24.31 -13.25 -17.00
C LEU A 9 22.95 -13.97 -17.04
N LEU A 10 22.83 -15.04 -17.81
CA LEU A 10 21.62 -15.85 -17.86
C LEU A 10 21.30 -16.50 -16.52
N ILE A 11 22.29 -17.03 -15.80
CA ILE A 11 22.10 -17.62 -14.48
C ILE A 11 21.59 -16.55 -13.49
N VAL A 12 22.21 -15.37 -13.46
CA VAL A 12 21.80 -14.28 -12.57
C VAL A 12 20.39 -13.80 -12.91
N ALA A 13 20.08 -13.58 -14.19
CA ALA A 13 18.75 -13.17 -14.61
C ALA A 13 17.69 -14.23 -14.27
N PHE A 14 17.97 -15.49 -14.48
CA PHE A 14 17.10 -16.61 -14.13
C PHE A 14 16.88 -16.71 -12.61
N SER A 15 17.96 -16.58 -11.82
CA SER A 15 17.85 -16.59 -10.36
C SER A 15 17.03 -15.40 -9.84
N ALA A 16 17.22 -14.21 -10.40
CA ALA A 16 16.41 -13.04 -10.06
C ALA A 16 14.93 -13.26 -10.41
N LEU A 17 14.64 -13.83 -11.59
CA LEU A 17 13.27 -14.15 -12.01
C LEU A 17 12.61 -15.17 -11.07
N LEU A 18 13.35 -16.21 -10.63
CA LEU A 18 12.83 -17.19 -9.67
C LEU A 18 12.51 -16.56 -8.33
N VAL A 19 13.38 -15.68 -7.83
CA VAL A 19 13.14 -14.96 -6.55
C VAL A 19 11.92 -14.07 -6.66
N VAL A 20 11.83 -13.24 -7.70
CA VAL A 20 10.67 -12.36 -7.93
C VAL A 20 9.40 -13.18 -8.12
N GLY A 21 9.43 -14.24 -8.92
CA GLY A 21 8.31 -15.15 -9.11
C GLY A 21 7.85 -15.79 -7.81
N GLY A 22 8.78 -16.22 -6.97
CA GLY A 22 8.48 -16.77 -5.64
C GLY A 22 7.82 -15.77 -4.72
N ILE A 23 8.29 -14.50 -4.71
CA ILE A 23 7.68 -13.42 -3.92
C ILE A 23 6.26 -13.15 -4.41
N VAL A 24 6.06 -12.99 -5.72
CA VAL A 24 4.74 -12.76 -6.33
C VAL A 24 3.77 -13.89 -6.01
N ALA A 25 4.20 -15.15 -6.16
CA ALA A 25 3.39 -16.31 -5.82
C ALA A 25 3.00 -16.32 -4.33
N LYS A 26 3.95 -16.04 -3.44
CA LYS A 26 3.68 -15.94 -2.00
C LYS A 26 2.66 -14.86 -1.68
N VAL A 27 2.85 -13.64 -2.23
CA VAL A 27 1.93 -12.52 -2.02
C VAL A 27 0.52 -12.89 -2.49
N HIS A 28 0.39 -13.52 -3.64
CA HIS A 28 -0.91 -13.96 -4.18
C HIS A 28 -1.58 -15.00 -3.27
N VAL A 29 -0.87 -16.05 -2.90
CA VAL A 29 -1.39 -17.15 -2.07
C VAL A 29 -1.81 -16.64 -0.69
N GLU A 30 -0.97 -15.81 -0.03
CA GLU A 30 -1.29 -15.24 1.28
C GLU A 30 -2.47 -14.27 1.23
N GLY A 31 -2.59 -13.49 0.15
CA GLY A 31 -3.72 -12.59 -0.07
C GLY A 31 -5.04 -13.35 -0.22
N VAL A 32 -5.08 -14.36 -1.08
CA VAL A 32 -6.27 -15.20 -1.29
C VAL A 32 -6.65 -15.94 0.00
N ARG A 33 -5.68 -16.57 0.65
CA ARG A 33 -5.92 -17.27 1.91
C ARG A 33 -6.48 -16.36 3.00
N SER A 34 -5.91 -15.16 3.15
CA SER A 34 -6.41 -14.19 4.14
C SER A 34 -7.85 -13.74 3.82
N LEU A 35 -8.21 -13.66 2.53
CA LEU A 35 -9.55 -13.34 2.08
C LEU A 35 -10.55 -14.46 2.42
N GLU A 36 -10.19 -15.72 2.15
CA GLU A 36 -11.01 -16.89 2.51
C GLU A 36 -11.21 -17.01 4.03
N GLU A 37 -10.15 -16.76 4.82
CA GLU A 37 -10.24 -16.72 6.27
C GLU A 37 -11.15 -15.59 6.77
N ALA A 38 -11.15 -14.44 6.07
CA ALA A 38 -12.03 -13.31 6.37
C ALA A 38 -13.50 -13.62 6.07
N ASP A 39 -13.79 -14.20 4.90
CA ASP A 39 -15.13 -14.64 4.55
C ASP A 39 -15.66 -15.69 5.54
N ALA A 40 -14.81 -16.64 5.96
CA ALA A 40 -15.18 -17.62 6.97
C ALA A 40 -15.46 -17.01 8.37
N ALA A 41 -14.76 -15.92 8.72
CA ALA A 41 -15.04 -15.19 9.96
C ALA A 41 -16.36 -14.40 9.85
N TRP A 42 -16.62 -13.79 8.69
CA TRP A 42 -17.86 -13.11 8.38
C TRP A 42 -19.07 -14.04 8.51
N ASP A 43 -19.00 -15.23 7.91
CA ASP A 43 -20.08 -16.22 7.95
C ASP A 43 -20.38 -16.74 9.37
N LYS A 44 -19.40 -16.67 10.27
CA LYS A 44 -19.54 -16.98 11.70
C LYS A 44 -20.08 -15.82 12.53
N GLY A 45 -20.27 -14.64 11.93
CA GLY A 45 -20.69 -13.42 12.63
C GLY A 45 -19.57 -12.73 13.42
N ASP A 46 -18.31 -13.17 13.26
CA ASP A 46 -17.16 -12.55 13.93
C ASP A 46 -16.66 -11.36 13.10
N MET A 47 -17.39 -10.24 13.19
CA MET A 47 -17.19 -9.06 12.35
C MET A 47 -15.87 -8.37 12.61
N ASP A 48 -15.38 -8.36 13.85
CA ASP A 48 -14.09 -7.74 14.20
C ASP A 48 -12.92 -8.51 13.61
N ARG A 49 -12.99 -9.83 13.70
CA ARG A 49 -12.00 -10.70 13.07
C ARG A 49 -12.05 -10.63 11.56
N ALA A 50 -13.24 -10.61 10.97
CA ALA A 50 -13.43 -10.44 9.54
C ALA A 50 -12.81 -9.13 9.04
N GLN A 51 -13.04 -8.01 9.72
CA GLN A 51 -12.45 -6.71 9.40
C GLN A 51 -10.93 -6.78 9.35
N LEU A 52 -10.31 -7.32 10.41
CA LEU A 52 -8.85 -7.44 10.52
C LEU A 52 -8.25 -8.31 9.42
N LEU A 53 -8.94 -9.39 9.06
CA LEU A 53 -8.49 -10.31 8.01
C LEU A 53 -8.69 -9.71 6.60
N TYR A 54 -9.78 -8.97 6.34
CA TYR A 54 -9.94 -8.21 5.09
C TYR A 54 -8.86 -7.14 4.93
N LEU A 55 -8.57 -6.37 5.99
CA LEU A 55 -7.49 -5.40 5.95
C LEU A 55 -6.14 -6.07 5.66
N ARG A 56 -5.87 -7.21 6.29
CA ARG A 56 -4.67 -8.01 6.04
C ARG A 56 -4.61 -8.51 4.59
N ALA A 57 -5.72 -9.06 4.07
CA ALA A 57 -5.81 -9.54 2.70
C ALA A 57 -5.51 -8.43 1.68
N GLY A 58 -6.12 -7.26 1.87
CA GLY A 58 -5.93 -6.11 0.97
C GLY A 58 -4.53 -5.52 0.99
N ARG A 59 -3.75 -5.72 2.07
CA ARG A 59 -2.33 -5.33 2.15
C ARG A 59 -1.40 -6.22 1.33
N TRP A 60 -1.80 -7.45 0.98
CA TRP A 60 -1.10 -8.31 0.04
C TRP A 60 -1.40 -7.89 -1.40
N TYR A 61 -0.91 -6.69 -1.75
CA TYR A 61 -1.25 -6.03 -3.01
C TYR A 61 -0.35 -6.50 -4.17
N LEU A 62 -1.02 -6.90 -5.26
CA LEU A 62 -0.42 -7.05 -6.58
C LEU A 62 -1.12 -6.08 -7.55
N PRO A 63 -0.38 -5.31 -8.37
CA PRO A 63 -0.96 -4.29 -9.26
C PRO A 63 -2.03 -4.81 -10.24
N TRP A 64 -2.02 -6.11 -10.51
CA TRP A 64 -2.95 -6.82 -11.40
C TRP A 64 -3.88 -7.79 -10.68
N GLY A 65 -3.88 -7.81 -9.35
CA GLY A 65 -4.70 -8.71 -8.53
C GLY A 65 -6.00 -8.03 -8.09
N SER A 66 -7.08 -8.82 -7.93
CA SER A 66 -8.41 -8.36 -7.47
C SER A 66 -8.62 -8.48 -5.95
N VAL A 67 -7.65 -9.02 -5.21
CA VAL A 67 -7.78 -9.29 -3.77
C VAL A 67 -8.07 -8.02 -2.98
N ARG A 68 -7.36 -6.92 -3.29
CA ARG A 68 -7.55 -5.64 -2.62
C ARG A 68 -8.94 -5.06 -2.86
N GLU A 69 -9.39 -5.07 -4.11
CA GLU A 69 -10.71 -4.56 -4.50
C GLU A 69 -11.83 -5.36 -3.81
N HIS A 70 -11.67 -6.67 -3.71
CA HIS A 70 -12.62 -7.54 -3.01
C HIS A 70 -12.62 -7.25 -1.50
N ALA A 71 -11.45 -7.18 -0.88
CA ALA A 71 -11.31 -6.84 0.54
C ALA A 71 -11.92 -5.46 0.86
N ALA A 72 -11.67 -4.45 0.01
CA ALA A 72 -12.24 -3.12 0.17
C ALA A 72 -13.77 -3.11 0.04
N ALA A 73 -14.33 -3.85 -0.92
CA ALA A 73 -15.79 -3.98 -1.07
C ALA A 73 -16.43 -4.63 0.16
N ARG A 74 -15.79 -5.67 0.73
CA ARG A 74 -16.26 -6.32 1.96
C ARG A 74 -16.18 -5.38 3.17
N LEU A 75 -15.08 -4.64 3.32
CA LEU A 75 -14.93 -3.62 4.38
C LEU A 75 -15.98 -2.52 4.28
N LEU A 76 -16.30 -2.04 3.05
CA LEU A 76 -17.40 -1.08 2.85
C LEU A 76 -18.74 -1.67 3.29
N THR A 77 -19.02 -2.93 2.94
CA THR A 77 -20.26 -3.61 3.36
C THR A 77 -20.31 -3.73 4.88
N LEU A 78 -19.19 -4.10 5.52
CA LEU A 78 -19.08 -4.19 6.97
C LEU A 78 -19.33 -2.84 7.65
N ALA A 79 -18.73 -1.76 7.12
CA ALA A 79 -18.93 -0.43 7.63
C ALA A 79 -20.40 0.01 7.58
N ARG A 80 -21.09 -0.27 6.47
CA ARG A 80 -22.52 0.02 6.29
C ARG A 80 -23.39 -0.78 7.29
N ASN A 81 -23.12 -2.08 7.45
CA ASN A 81 -23.83 -2.90 8.44
C ASN A 81 -23.68 -2.38 9.86
N ARG A 82 -22.50 -1.88 10.22
CA ARG A 82 -22.26 -1.23 11.53
C ARG A 82 -23.01 0.08 11.66
N LEU A 83 -23.16 0.85 10.58
CA LEU A 83 -24.01 2.07 10.62
C LEU A 83 -25.46 1.72 10.87
N GLU A 84 -26.01 0.67 10.26
CA GLU A 84 -27.37 0.21 10.47
C GLU A 84 -27.63 -0.19 11.93
N THR A 85 -26.63 -0.73 12.61
CA THR A 85 -26.68 -1.08 14.04
C THR A 85 -26.30 0.06 14.98
N HIS A 86 -26.05 1.27 14.46
CA HIS A 86 -25.61 2.44 15.22
C HIS A 86 -24.24 2.28 15.90
N ASP A 87 -23.44 1.33 15.46
CA ASP A 87 -22.03 1.22 15.85
C ASP A 87 -21.17 2.21 15.05
N TRP A 88 -21.27 3.49 15.43
CA TRP A 88 -20.58 4.59 14.75
C TRP A 88 -19.06 4.41 14.76
N SER A 89 -18.50 4.01 15.88
CA SER A 89 -17.05 3.87 16.03
C SER A 89 -16.49 2.73 15.17
N GLY A 90 -17.19 1.60 15.16
CA GLY A 90 -16.82 0.46 14.32
C GLY A 90 -16.98 0.77 12.84
N ALA A 91 -18.03 1.49 12.45
CA ALA A 91 -18.22 1.92 11.06
C ALA A 91 -17.09 2.85 10.58
N VAL A 92 -16.75 3.87 11.38
CA VAL A 92 -15.65 4.80 11.07
C VAL A 92 -14.32 4.05 10.96
N SER A 93 -14.05 3.11 11.87
CA SER A 93 -12.86 2.25 11.81
C SER A 93 -12.81 1.43 10.52
N ALA A 94 -13.92 0.82 10.10
CA ALA A 94 -13.96 0.02 8.89
C ALA A 94 -13.79 0.87 7.61
N PHE A 95 -14.35 2.09 7.56
CA PHE A 95 -14.08 3.03 6.47
C PHE A 95 -12.62 3.47 6.42
N ASP A 96 -12.00 3.70 7.59
CA ASP A 96 -10.58 4.05 7.65
C ASP A 96 -9.68 2.92 7.17
N ASP A 97 -10.05 1.66 7.45
CA ASP A 97 -9.37 0.50 6.91
C ASP A 97 -9.43 0.45 5.37
N VAL A 98 -10.59 0.78 4.76
CA VAL A 98 -10.70 0.92 3.30
C VAL A 98 -9.73 1.99 2.80
N ARG A 99 -9.70 3.15 3.43
CA ARG A 99 -8.78 4.25 3.08
C ARG A 99 -7.33 3.80 3.17
N ALA A 100 -6.96 3.10 4.25
CA ALA A 100 -5.60 2.60 4.47
C ALA A 100 -5.12 1.66 3.35
N LEU A 101 -6.01 0.87 2.74
CA LEU A 101 -5.67 0.00 1.60
C LEU A 101 -5.25 0.80 0.35
N TYR A 102 -5.81 1.98 0.15
CA TYR A 102 -5.53 2.80 -1.04
C TYR A 102 -4.43 3.82 -0.80
N TYR A 103 -4.31 4.37 0.41
CA TYR A 103 -3.27 5.36 0.71
C TYR A 103 -1.86 4.77 0.74
N GLY A 104 -1.69 3.57 1.24
CA GLY A 104 -0.40 2.89 1.24
C GLY A 104 0.15 2.55 -0.15
N SER A 105 -0.69 2.58 -1.20
CA SER A 105 -0.33 2.22 -2.58
C SER A 105 -0.51 3.35 -3.60
N SER A 106 -1.02 4.51 -3.19
CA SER A 106 -1.44 5.61 -4.09
C SER A 106 -0.31 6.30 -4.83
N SER A 107 0.94 6.13 -4.39
CA SER A 107 2.10 6.77 -5.01
C SER A 107 2.47 6.22 -6.40
N LEU A 108 2.05 5.00 -6.75
CA LEU A 108 2.42 4.33 -8.01
C LEU A 108 1.25 4.12 -8.98
N ALA A 109 0.01 4.13 -8.50
CA ALA A 109 -1.17 4.00 -9.36
C ALA A 109 -2.36 4.73 -8.72
N ARG A 110 -3.08 5.53 -9.49
CA ARG A 110 -4.41 6.08 -9.15
C ARG A 110 -5.48 4.97 -9.08
N ALA A 111 -5.11 3.80 -8.58
CA ALA A 111 -6.02 2.67 -8.46
C ALA A 111 -6.96 2.91 -7.27
N GLY A 112 -8.26 2.94 -7.52
CA GLY A 112 -9.28 2.98 -6.48
C GLY A 112 -10.00 4.32 -6.29
N GLY A 113 -9.91 5.26 -7.24
CA GLY A 113 -10.56 6.58 -7.14
C GLY A 113 -12.01 6.50 -6.65
N ASP A 114 -12.84 5.73 -7.33
CA ASP A 114 -14.28 5.62 -6.99
C ASP A 114 -14.54 4.97 -5.63
N THR A 115 -13.77 3.92 -5.27
CA THR A 115 -13.92 3.22 -3.99
C THR A 115 -13.45 4.10 -2.83
N LEU A 116 -12.33 4.79 -3.01
CA LEU A 116 -11.79 5.72 -2.02
C LEU A 116 -12.71 6.93 -1.83
N ASP A 117 -13.22 7.51 -2.91
CA ASP A 117 -14.18 8.63 -2.87
C ASP A 117 -15.48 8.21 -2.20
N THR A 118 -15.93 6.99 -2.41
CA THR A 118 -17.09 6.40 -1.73
C THR A 118 -16.82 6.25 -0.24
N ALA A 119 -15.68 5.68 0.14
CA ALA A 119 -15.29 5.52 1.54
C ALA A 119 -15.19 6.89 2.26
N ASN A 120 -14.59 7.89 1.62
CA ASN A 120 -14.48 9.25 2.19
C ASN A 120 -15.87 9.89 2.41
N ARG A 121 -16.77 9.79 1.43
CA ARG A 121 -18.13 10.35 1.54
C ARG A 121 -18.95 9.66 2.62
N GLU A 122 -18.94 8.33 2.66
CA GLU A 122 -19.68 7.55 3.64
C GLU A 122 -19.09 7.69 5.05
N MET A 123 -17.76 7.77 5.18
CA MET A 123 -17.12 8.07 6.46
C MET A 123 -17.46 9.46 6.97
N ALA A 124 -17.49 10.47 6.09
CA ALA A 124 -17.89 11.83 6.46
C ALA A 124 -19.34 11.87 6.96
N ALA A 125 -20.26 11.15 6.29
CA ALA A 125 -21.64 11.02 6.71
C ALA A 125 -21.77 10.29 8.07
N ALA A 126 -20.98 9.23 8.29
CA ALA A 126 -20.93 8.50 9.56
C ALA A 126 -20.46 9.40 10.71
N LEU A 127 -19.37 10.15 10.51
CA LEU A 127 -18.85 11.10 11.49
C LEU A 127 -19.85 12.22 11.80
N ALA A 128 -20.53 12.74 10.78
CA ALA A 128 -21.57 13.75 10.96
C ALA A 128 -22.77 13.19 11.75
N GLY A 129 -23.23 11.99 11.43
CA GLY A 129 -24.30 11.28 12.15
C GLY A 129 -23.93 11.04 13.61
N TRP A 130 -22.72 10.55 13.85
CA TRP A 130 -22.20 10.34 15.20
C TRP A 130 -22.19 11.63 16.02
N LYS A 131 -21.63 12.73 15.46
CA LYS A 131 -21.59 14.03 16.12
C LYS A 131 -22.99 14.60 16.39
N ARG A 132 -23.94 14.38 15.48
CA ARG A 132 -25.35 14.77 15.70
C ARG A 132 -25.99 13.98 16.83
N ALA A 133 -25.73 12.67 16.91
CA ALA A 133 -26.20 11.83 18.02
C ALA A 133 -25.61 12.27 19.36
N ASP A 134 -24.39 12.81 19.36
CA ASP A 134 -23.68 13.38 20.52
C ASP A 134 -24.14 14.82 20.88
N GLY A 135 -25.15 15.36 20.18
CA GLY A 135 -25.78 16.65 20.49
C GLY A 135 -25.14 17.86 19.81
N ALA A 136 -24.35 17.68 18.73
CA ALA A 136 -23.78 18.80 18.00
C ALA A 136 -24.90 19.75 17.46
N PRO A 137 -24.77 21.07 17.61
CA PRO A 137 -25.79 22.04 17.17
C PRO A 137 -25.81 22.25 15.66
N GLU A 138 -24.75 21.90 14.97
CA GLU A 138 -24.57 22.08 13.52
C GLU A 138 -25.48 21.15 12.74
N SER A 139 -25.87 21.55 11.51
CA SER A 139 -26.61 20.65 10.60
C SER A 139 -25.76 19.47 10.18
N GLN A 140 -26.42 18.35 9.89
CA GLN A 140 -25.71 17.14 9.41
C GLN A 140 -24.93 17.42 8.11
N GLU A 141 -25.50 18.19 7.20
CA GLU A 141 -24.86 18.58 5.93
C GLU A 141 -23.57 19.37 6.16
N ALA A 142 -23.63 20.39 7.03
CA ALA A 142 -22.45 21.22 7.35
C ALA A 142 -21.33 20.42 8.02
N LEU A 143 -21.69 19.46 8.90
CA LEU A 143 -20.73 18.54 9.50
C LEU A 143 -20.13 17.60 8.45
N GLN A 144 -20.96 17.04 7.56
CA GLN A 144 -20.53 16.13 6.52
C GLN A 144 -19.56 16.83 5.54
N ASP A 145 -19.88 18.04 5.09
CA ASP A 145 -19.02 18.81 4.18
C ASP A 145 -17.67 19.13 4.85
N ARG A 146 -17.68 19.49 6.15
CA ARG A 146 -16.45 19.74 6.92
C ARG A 146 -15.59 18.47 7.01
N TYR A 147 -16.18 17.34 7.40
CA TYR A 147 -15.44 16.08 7.49
C TYR A 147 -14.94 15.61 6.13
N LEU A 148 -15.76 15.74 5.08
CA LEU A 148 -15.35 15.39 3.72
C LEU A 148 -14.15 16.23 3.27
N ALA A 149 -14.18 17.55 3.52
CA ALA A 149 -13.06 18.44 3.25
C ALA A 149 -11.78 17.99 3.99
N GLN A 150 -11.91 17.61 5.27
CA GLN A 150 -10.77 17.10 6.06
C GLN A 150 -10.24 15.76 5.55
N LEU A 151 -11.13 14.84 5.15
CA LEU A 151 -10.76 13.51 4.66
C LEU A 151 -10.15 13.55 3.25
N THR A 152 -10.46 14.57 2.46
CA THR A 152 -9.93 14.75 1.10
C THR A 152 -8.65 15.56 1.05
N VAL A 153 -8.32 16.33 2.10
CA VAL A 153 -7.00 16.95 2.25
C VAL A 153 -5.99 15.84 2.56
N GLN A 154 -5.24 15.46 1.56
CA GLN A 154 -4.19 14.46 1.68
C GLN A 154 -2.84 15.05 1.35
N ASP A 155 -1.91 14.89 2.27
CA ASP A 155 -0.48 14.93 1.96
C ASP A 155 -0.09 13.62 1.24
N VAL A 156 -0.55 13.48 -0.01
CA VAL A 156 -0.09 12.38 -0.85
C VAL A 156 1.35 12.71 -1.24
N PRO A 157 2.31 11.82 -0.93
CA PRO A 157 3.69 12.00 -1.38
C PRO A 157 3.71 12.25 -2.88
N SER A 158 4.44 13.26 -3.33
CA SER A 158 4.44 13.59 -4.75
C SER A 158 4.89 12.38 -5.57
N PRO A 159 4.21 12.04 -6.69
CA PRO A 159 4.58 10.90 -7.53
C PRO A 159 6.04 10.95 -7.98
N LEU A 160 6.57 12.16 -8.15
CA LEU A 160 7.96 12.41 -8.52
C LEU A 160 8.92 11.91 -7.44
N TRP A 161 8.69 12.24 -6.16
CA TRP A 161 9.55 11.78 -5.07
C TRP A 161 9.48 10.27 -4.85
N SER A 162 8.29 9.66 -5.03
CA SER A 162 8.13 8.19 -4.98
C SER A 162 8.92 7.49 -6.09
N LEU A 163 8.93 8.07 -7.30
CA LEU A 163 9.71 7.56 -8.42
C LEU A 163 11.21 7.72 -8.19
N VAL A 164 11.64 8.88 -7.68
CA VAL A 164 13.04 9.14 -7.32
C VAL A 164 13.50 8.15 -6.25
N MET A 165 12.68 7.89 -5.22
CA MET A 165 12.97 6.90 -4.18
C MET A 165 13.16 5.50 -4.76
N GLY A 166 12.23 5.04 -5.61
CA GLY A 166 12.30 3.72 -6.23
C GLY A 166 13.53 3.56 -7.14
N LEU A 167 13.78 4.55 -8.02
CA LEU A 167 14.92 4.51 -8.94
C LEU A 167 16.26 4.61 -8.21
N SER A 168 16.36 5.44 -7.18
CA SER A 168 17.61 5.58 -6.39
C SER A 168 17.91 4.31 -5.61
N LEU A 169 16.91 3.63 -5.03
CA LEU A 169 17.08 2.35 -4.36
C LEU A 169 17.54 1.25 -5.33
N LEU A 170 16.86 1.11 -6.48
CA LEU A 170 17.24 0.13 -7.49
C LEU A 170 18.63 0.41 -8.07
N GLY A 171 18.94 1.69 -8.32
CA GLY A 171 20.25 2.12 -8.77
C GLY A 171 21.34 1.82 -7.76
N TRP A 172 21.07 2.03 -6.48
CA TRP A 172 22.00 1.71 -5.38
C TRP A 172 22.29 0.21 -5.30
N ILE A 173 21.24 -0.63 -5.31
CA ILE A 173 21.40 -2.10 -5.33
C ILE A 173 22.16 -2.55 -6.57
N GLY A 174 21.85 -1.96 -7.74
CA GLY A 174 22.58 -2.24 -8.99
C GLY A 174 24.04 -1.85 -8.93
N ALA A 175 24.38 -0.67 -8.38
CA ALA A 175 25.75 -0.22 -8.21
C ALA A 175 26.55 -1.14 -7.28
N LEU A 176 25.96 -1.58 -6.17
CA LEU A 176 26.55 -2.57 -5.27
C LEU A 176 26.78 -3.92 -5.96
N GLY A 177 25.83 -4.37 -6.78
CA GLY A 177 25.95 -5.59 -7.58
C GLY A 177 27.11 -5.53 -8.57
N VAL A 178 27.26 -4.41 -9.30
CA VAL A 178 28.39 -4.20 -10.21
C VAL A 178 29.72 -4.10 -9.45
N PHE A 179 29.71 -3.44 -8.30
CA PHE A 179 30.88 -3.37 -7.41
C PHE A 179 31.32 -4.77 -6.95
N ALA A 180 30.39 -5.60 -6.48
CA ALA A 180 30.66 -6.97 -6.02
C ALA A 180 31.19 -7.88 -7.16
N TRP A 181 30.72 -7.63 -8.40
CA TRP A 181 31.12 -8.46 -9.55
C TRP A 181 32.51 -8.12 -10.11
N ARG A 182 33.01 -6.87 -9.99
CA ARG A 182 34.27 -6.43 -10.58
C ARG A 182 35.41 -6.43 -9.58
N PHE A 183 35.74 -7.59 -9.01
CA PHE A 183 36.73 -7.74 -7.96
C PHE A 183 38.21 -7.44 -8.34
N ASP A 184 38.56 -7.27 -9.63
CA ASP A 184 39.97 -7.38 -10.06
C ASP A 184 40.87 -6.14 -9.94
N THR A 185 40.36 -4.92 -9.81
CA THR A 185 41.26 -3.73 -9.69
C THR A 185 40.64 -2.60 -8.86
N LEU A 186 41.34 -2.17 -7.78
CA LEU A 186 40.90 -1.14 -6.83
C LEU A 186 40.66 0.24 -7.49
N HIS A 187 41.46 0.63 -8.48
CA HIS A 187 41.38 1.93 -9.18
C HIS A 187 40.10 2.07 -10.04
N ARG A 188 39.55 0.99 -10.52
CA ARG A 188 38.31 0.97 -11.32
C ARG A 188 37.02 0.95 -10.47
N ARG A 189 37.14 0.87 -9.13
CA ARG A 189 36.01 0.73 -8.20
C ARG A 189 35.50 2.09 -7.70
N TRP A 190 36.33 3.11 -7.68
CA TRP A 190 35.99 4.41 -7.10
C TRP A 190 34.73 5.05 -7.68
N PRO A 191 34.49 5.07 -9.01
CA PRO A 191 33.28 5.65 -9.57
C PRO A 191 32.01 4.90 -9.13
N TRP A 192 32.06 3.58 -8.90
CA TRP A 192 30.92 2.79 -8.43
C TRP A 192 30.60 3.01 -6.95
N ILE A 193 31.62 3.22 -6.13
CA ILE A 193 31.47 3.60 -4.73
C ILE A 193 30.84 4.99 -4.64
N ALA A 194 31.34 5.94 -5.43
CA ALA A 194 30.79 7.28 -5.48
C ALA A 194 29.32 7.28 -5.97
N ALA A 195 29.02 6.54 -7.04
CA ALA A 195 27.66 6.39 -7.55
C ALA A 195 26.72 5.77 -6.50
N SER A 196 27.18 4.72 -5.81
CA SER A 196 26.42 4.09 -4.73
C SER A 196 26.13 5.06 -3.58
N ALA A 197 27.12 5.83 -3.17
CA ALA A 197 26.95 6.84 -2.11
C ALA A 197 25.96 7.93 -2.52
N VAL A 198 26.05 8.46 -3.75
CA VAL A 198 25.12 9.48 -4.26
C VAL A 198 23.70 8.93 -4.32
N LEU A 199 23.51 7.71 -4.83
CA LEU A 199 22.19 7.08 -4.92
C LEU A 199 21.60 6.79 -3.53
N PHE A 200 22.42 6.42 -2.55
CA PHE A 200 22.01 6.25 -1.16
C PHE A 200 21.57 7.58 -0.53
N VAL A 201 22.32 8.65 -0.76
CA VAL A 201 21.95 9.99 -0.28
C VAL A 201 20.66 10.47 -0.93
N LEU A 202 20.49 10.28 -2.23
CA LEU A 202 19.23 10.61 -2.93
C LEU A 202 18.04 9.81 -2.38
N TRP A 203 18.24 8.55 -2.07
CA TRP A 203 17.22 7.71 -1.45
C TRP A 203 16.83 8.21 -0.06
N THR A 204 17.81 8.54 0.80
CA THR A 204 17.54 9.07 2.15
C THR A 204 16.89 10.46 2.11
N LEU A 205 17.30 11.32 1.19
CA LEU A 205 16.66 12.62 0.98
C LEU A 205 15.22 12.47 0.50
N SER A 206 14.96 11.53 -0.43
CA SER A 206 13.59 11.31 -0.91
C SER A 206 12.65 10.84 0.22
N LEU A 207 13.13 10.04 1.18
CA LEU A 207 12.38 9.68 2.37
C LEU A 207 12.03 10.89 3.24
N HIS A 208 12.95 11.85 3.36
CA HIS A 208 12.72 13.07 4.14
C HIS A 208 11.66 13.99 3.49
N PHE A 209 11.67 14.12 2.16
CA PHE A 209 10.70 14.92 1.41
C PHE A 209 9.36 14.20 1.14
N MET A 210 9.25 12.91 1.48
CA MET A 210 7.99 12.15 1.44
C MET A 210 7.26 12.14 2.79
N GLY A 211 7.90 12.55 3.88
CA GLY A 211 7.25 12.70 5.19
C GLY A 211 6.28 13.88 5.21
N PRO A 212 5.25 13.80 6.06
CA PRO A 212 4.28 14.87 6.25
C PRO A 212 4.95 16.15 6.76
#